data_e386f933a498cc039b73c8ad6a92ff09
#
_entry.id   e386f933a498cc039b73c8ad6a92ff09
#
_cell.length_a   1.000
_cell.length_b   1.000
_cell.length_c   1.000
_cell.angle_alpha   90.00
_cell.angle_beta   90.00
_cell.angle_gamma   90.00
#
_symmetry.space_group_name_H-M   'P 1'
#
loop_
_entity.id
_entity.type
_entity.pdbx_description
1 polymer ?
#
loop_
_entity_poly.entity_id
_entity_poly.type
_entity_poly.pdbx_seq_one_letter_code
_entity_poly.pdbx_strand_id
1 'polypeptide(L)'
;MIEQTQDIDRKRTLMSQLTLVYISLSGNTQSFVKRMSNYLSLNHGINCRQINIKELNHETFQVDEPFIALLPTYLEGGNGVDNGDVEILTNPLGDFIASHDNHKRCFGIIGSGNRNFNNQYCLTAKQYSQRFGFPMLGDFELRGTQSDIERLALIILEAQKNFIQL
;
A
#
# COMPACT_ATOMS: atom_id res chain seq x y z
N MET A 1 -8.05 29.45 -17.93
CA MET A 1 -8.04 28.49 -19.05
C MET A 1 -6.75 27.68 -19.15
N ILE A 2 -5.59 28.34 -19.14
CA ILE A 2 -4.28 27.64 -19.14
C ILE A 2 -4.08 26.82 -17.87
N GLU A 3 -4.41 27.36 -16.69
CA GLU A 3 -4.30 26.64 -15.40
C GLU A 3 -5.20 25.41 -15.34
N GLN A 4 -6.42 25.48 -15.89
CA GLN A 4 -7.33 24.34 -15.94
C GLN A 4 -6.79 23.23 -16.84
N THR A 5 -6.19 23.59 -17.95
CA THR A 5 -5.60 22.62 -18.89
C THR A 5 -4.39 21.92 -18.23
N GLN A 6 -3.55 22.67 -17.53
CA GLN A 6 -2.40 22.13 -16.80
C GLN A 6 -2.82 21.18 -15.67
N ASP A 7 -3.90 21.50 -14.95
CA ASP A 7 -4.42 20.64 -13.89
C ASP A 7 -4.99 19.33 -14.45
N ILE A 8 -5.72 19.40 -15.57
CA ILE A 8 -6.24 18.20 -16.25
C ILE A 8 -5.09 17.31 -16.74
N ASP A 9 -4.07 17.88 -17.34
CA ASP A 9 -2.91 17.12 -17.82
C ASP A 9 -2.11 16.49 -16.68
N ARG A 10 -1.95 17.21 -15.58
CA ARG A 10 -1.32 16.70 -14.36
C ARG A 10 -2.09 15.51 -13.80
N LYS A 11 -3.41 15.63 -13.65
CA LYS A 11 -4.27 14.55 -13.16
C LYS A 11 -4.22 13.32 -14.06
N ARG A 12 -4.24 13.53 -15.38
CA ARG A 12 -4.11 12.45 -16.37
C ARG A 12 -2.78 11.72 -16.23
N THR A 13 -1.68 12.44 -16.07
CA THR A 13 -0.35 11.87 -15.85
C THR A 13 -0.30 11.06 -14.55
N LEU A 14 -0.84 11.58 -13.44
CA LEU A 14 -0.90 10.87 -12.17
C LEU A 14 -1.74 9.58 -12.27
N MET A 15 -2.84 9.59 -13.02
CA MET A 15 -3.68 8.40 -13.20
C MET A 15 -3.08 7.32 -14.10
N SER A 16 -2.03 7.65 -14.89
CA SER A 16 -1.28 6.66 -15.68
C SER A 16 -0.09 6.06 -14.93
N GLN A 17 0.14 6.47 -13.70
CA GLN A 17 1.24 6.02 -12.85
C GLN A 17 0.68 5.50 -11.53
N LEU A 18 1.40 4.57 -10.92
CA LEU A 18 1.08 4.07 -9.57
C LEU A 18 2.37 3.88 -8.80
N THR A 19 2.42 4.43 -7.59
CA THR A 19 3.53 4.22 -6.67
C THR A 19 3.09 3.26 -5.56
N LEU A 20 3.85 2.17 -5.41
CA LEU A 20 3.64 1.16 -4.37
C LEU A 20 4.79 1.24 -3.38
N VAL A 21 4.47 1.57 -2.14
CA VAL A 21 5.43 1.64 -1.04
C VAL A 21 5.18 0.43 -0.14
N TYR A 22 6.17 -0.44 0.00
CA TYR A 22 5.94 -1.71 0.69
C TYR A 22 7.13 -2.17 1.52
N ILE A 23 6.84 -3.01 2.49
CA ILE A 23 7.83 -3.78 3.19
C ILE A 23 7.53 -5.27 3.03
N SER A 24 8.57 -6.07 2.80
CA SER A 24 8.48 -7.52 2.64
C SER A 24 9.56 -8.19 3.48
N LEU A 25 9.18 -9.21 4.23
CA LEU A 25 10.11 -9.91 5.13
C LEU A 25 10.43 -11.32 4.62
N SER A 26 9.39 -12.07 4.22
CA SER A 26 9.54 -13.43 3.69
C SER A 26 9.49 -13.51 2.16
N GLY A 27 9.31 -12.37 1.49
CA GLY A 27 9.21 -12.30 0.03
C GLY A 27 7.78 -12.33 -0.52
N ASN A 28 6.77 -12.57 0.30
CA ASN A 28 5.38 -12.65 -0.16
C ASN A 28 4.84 -11.32 -0.67
N THR A 29 5.03 -10.24 0.08
CA THR A 29 4.60 -8.90 -0.34
C THR A 29 5.36 -8.44 -1.58
N GLN A 30 6.66 -8.68 -1.64
CA GLN A 30 7.47 -8.34 -2.81
C GLN A 30 7.00 -9.09 -4.06
N SER A 31 6.70 -10.38 -3.94
CA SER A 31 6.14 -11.17 -5.05
C SER A 31 4.82 -10.59 -5.55
N PHE A 32 3.94 -10.23 -4.63
CA PHE A 32 2.65 -9.60 -4.97
C PHE A 32 2.84 -8.27 -5.71
N VAL A 33 3.69 -7.40 -5.19
CA VAL A 33 3.97 -6.07 -5.79
C VAL A 33 4.54 -6.21 -7.20
N LYS A 34 5.47 -7.13 -7.42
CA LYS A 34 6.03 -7.37 -8.76
C LYS A 34 4.98 -7.85 -9.76
N ARG A 35 4.15 -8.81 -9.34
CA ARG A 35 3.08 -9.35 -10.20
C ARG A 35 1.98 -8.32 -10.45
N MET A 36 1.62 -7.53 -9.44
CA MET A 36 0.68 -6.43 -9.61
C MET A 36 1.21 -5.39 -10.60
N SER A 37 2.47 -5.00 -10.48
CA SER A 37 3.09 -4.03 -11.38
C SER A 37 3.09 -4.53 -12.83
N ASN A 38 3.42 -5.80 -13.06
CA ASN A 38 3.38 -6.41 -14.39
C ASN A 38 1.95 -6.46 -14.94
N TYR A 39 1.00 -6.88 -14.12
CA TYR A 39 -0.40 -6.95 -14.52
C TYR A 39 -0.95 -5.58 -14.92
N LEU A 40 -0.69 -4.56 -14.12
CA LEU A 40 -1.14 -3.19 -14.38
C LEU A 40 -0.51 -2.62 -15.65
N SER A 41 0.76 -2.90 -15.89
CA SER A 41 1.44 -2.46 -17.10
C SER A 41 0.84 -3.12 -18.35
N LEU A 42 0.66 -4.44 -18.33
CA LEU A 42 0.19 -5.20 -19.50
C LEU A 42 -1.31 -5.00 -19.79
N ASN A 43 -2.13 -4.87 -18.76
CA ASN A 43 -3.59 -4.87 -18.92
C ASN A 43 -4.22 -3.48 -18.79
N HIS A 44 -3.54 -2.53 -18.18
CA HIS A 44 -4.09 -1.20 -17.89
C HIS A 44 -3.17 -0.05 -18.36
N GLY A 45 -2.00 -0.35 -18.90
CA GLY A 45 -1.06 0.68 -19.35
C GLY A 45 -0.51 1.56 -18.23
N ILE A 46 -0.50 1.06 -16.99
CA ILE A 46 -0.05 1.79 -15.82
C ILE A 46 1.45 1.57 -15.61
N ASN A 47 2.19 2.66 -15.45
CA ASN A 47 3.61 2.63 -15.11
C ASN A 47 3.76 2.65 -13.58
N CYS A 48 4.35 1.59 -13.01
CA CYS A 48 4.48 1.44 -11.57
C CYS A 48 5.88 1.78 -11.07
N ARG A 49 5.93 2.62 -10.00
CA ARG A 49 7.12 2.87 -9.21
C ARG A 49 7.04 2.03 -7.93
N GLN A 50 8.06 1.22 -7.67
CA GLN A 50 8.12 0.38 -6.48
C GLN A 50 9.16 0.94 -5.50
N ILE A 51 8.73 1.20 -4.27
CA ILE A 51 9.61 1.64 -3.19
C ILE A 51 9.63 0.53 -2.14
N ASN A 52 10.74 -0.18 -2.07
CA ASN A 52 10.96 -1.25 -1.08
C ASN A 52 11.62 -0.64 0.16
N ILE A 53 10.85 -0.52 1.22
CA ILE A 53 11.30 0.12 2.47
C ILE A 53 12.52 -0.57 3.06
N LYS A 54 12.61 -1.89 2.92
CA LYS A 54 13.73 -2.66 3.47
C LYS A 54 15.07 -2.28 2.83
N GLU A 55 15.06 -1.85 1.57
CA GLU A 55 16.26 -1.41 0.85
C GLU A 55 16.73 -0.01 1.26
N LEU A 56 15.92 0.76 1.98
CA LEU A 56 16.24 2.13 2.37
C LEU A 56 17.10 2.20 3.64
N ASN A 57 17.31 1.11 4.37
CA ASN A 57 18.12 1.07 5.61
C ASN A 57 17.70 2.16 6.61
N HIS A 58 16.40 2.29 6.87
CA HIS A 58 15.76 3.28 7.75
C HIS A 58 15.85 4.73 7.27
N GLU A 59 16.38 5.00 6.08
CA GLU A 59 16.31 6.32 5.49
C GLU A 59 14.88 6.67 5.08
N THR A 60 14.55 7.95 5.16
CA THR A 60 13.23 8.44 4.80
C THR A 60 13.36 9.61 3.82
N PHE A 61 12.37 9.74 2.94
CA PHE A 61 12.26 10.86 2.02
C PHE A 61 10.78 11.15 1.75
N GLN A 62 10.52 12.32 1.20
CA GLN A 62 9.17 12.70 0.81
C GLN A 62 8.78 12.03 -0.49
N VAL A 63 7.60 11.38 -0.48
CA VAL A 63 6.94 10.91 -1.70
C VAL A 63 5.97 11.99 -2.15
N ASP A 64 6.18 12.58 -3.31
CA ASP A 64 5.38 13.71 -3.77
C ASP A 64 4.09 13.30 -4.46
N GLU A 65 4.07 12.13 -5.10
CA GLU A 65 2.91 11.58 -5.78
C GLU A 65 2.03 10.75 -4.84
N PRO A 66 0.74 10.59 -5.16
CA PRO A 66 -0.12 9.64 -4.44
C PRO A 66 0.45 8.22 -4.48
N PHE A 67 0.33 7.50 -3.38
CA PHE A 67 0.85 6.13 -3.29
C PHE A 67 -0.05 5.24 -2.46
N ILE A 68 0.12 3.94 -2.66
CA ILE A 68 -0.50 2.89 -1.85
C ILE A 68 0.57 2.18 -1.03
N ALA A 69 0.23 1.81 0.19
CA ALA A 69 1.12 1.06 1.08
C ALA A 69 0.71 -0.41 1.15
N LEU A 70 1.70 -1.31 1.24
CA LEU A 70 1.46 -2.75 1.38
C LEU A 70 2.41 -3.33 2.43
N LEU A 71 1.89 -4.20 3.29
CA LEU A 71 2.70 -4.86 4.30
C LEU A 71 2.08 -6.18 4.75
N PRO A 72 2.93 -7.13 5.21
CA PRO A 72 2.47 -8.30 5.94
C PRO A 72 2.15 -7.96 7.40
N THR A 73 1.58 -8.88 8.13
CA THR A 73 1.34 -8.77 9.57
C THR A 73 2.34 -9.62 10.35
N TYR A 74 3.11 -8.97 11.20
CA TYR A 74 4.01 -9.59 12.17
C TYR A 74 3.77 -8.92 13.52
N LEU A 75 3.27 -9.69 14.48
CA LEU A 75 2.86 -9.18 15.78
C LEU A 75 3.54 -9.93 16.91
N GLU A 76 3.79 -9.23 18.01
CA GLU A 76 4.25 -9.81 19.27
C GLU A 76 3.11 -9.73 20.30
N GLY A 77 2.69 -10.89 20.82
CA GLY A 77 1.60 -10.96 21.80
C GLY A 77 0.23 -10.65 21.22
N GLY A 78 -0.74 -10.47 22.10
CA GLY A 78 -2.10 -10.10 21.74
C GLY A 78 -2.97 -11.25 21.22
N ASN A 79 -4.25 -10.95 21.00
CA ASN A 79 -5.24 -11.91 20.51
C ASN A 79 -6.05 -11.40 19.29
N GLY A 80 -5.71 -10.20 18.79
CA GLY A 80 -6.37 -9.56 17.65
C GLY A 80 -7.69 -8.88 17.98
N VAL A 81 -8.09 -8.81 19.24
CA VAL A 81 -9.38 -8.24 19.67
C VAL A 81 -9.19 -7.06 20.62
N ASP A 82 -8.77 -7.33 21.85
CA ASP A 82 -8.73 -6.35 22.94
C ASP A 82 -7.39 -6.31 23.68
N ASN A 83 -6.41 -7.05 23.22
CA ASN A 83 -5.18 -7.31 23.96
C ASN A 83 -3.96 -6.94 23.08
N GLY A 84 -3.06 -6.16 23.62
CA GLY A 84 -1.80 -5.62 23.12
C GLY A 84 -1.13 -6.27 21.91
N ASP A 85 -1.76 -6.18 20.74
CA ASP A 85 -1.16 -6.64 19.49
C ASP A 85 -0.11 -5.63 19.05
N VAL A 86 1.16 -5.94 19.30
CA VAL A 86 2.27 -5.04 19.04
C VAL A 86 2.98 -5.40 17.74
N GLU A 87 3.02 -4.45 16.82
CA GLU A 87 3.74 -4.59 15.56
C GLU A 87 5.23 -4.84 15.81
N ILE A 88 5.78 -5.84 15.10
CA ILE A 88 7.21 -6.10 15.04
C ILE A 88 7.65 -6.19 13.58
N LEU A 89 8.91 -5.92 13.31
CA LEU A 89 9.61 -6.12 12.04
C LEU A 89 9.13 -5.22 10.87
N THR A 90 7.86 -4.81 10.83
CA THR A 90 7.33 -3.94 9.77
C THR A 90 7.36 -2.45 10.13
N ASN A 91 7.79 -2.11 11.33
CA ASN A 91 7.86 -0.72 11.83
C ASN A 91 8.53 0.27 10.87
N PRO A 92 9.57 -0.08 10.11
CA PRO A 92 10.18 0.88 9.18
C PRO A 92 9.21 1.45 8.14
N LEU A 93 8.18 0.69 7.73
CA LEU A 93 7.14 1.23 6.85
C LEU A 93 6.32 2.31 7.56
N GLY A 94 5.91 2.08 8.81
CA GLY A 94 5.18 3.07 9.59
C GLY A 94 5.99 4.34 9.83
N ASP A 95 7.27 4.19 10.13
CA ASP A 95 8.19 5.31 10.31
C ASP A 95 8.33 6.13 9.01
N PHE A 96 8.42 5.47 7.87
CA PHE A 96 8.48 6.11 6.57
C PHE A 96 7.18 6.88 6.26
N ILE A 97 6.02 6.27 6.49
CA ILE A 97 4.72 6.90 6.25
C ILE A 97 4.52 8.10 7.17
N ALA A 98 4.97 8.02 8.42
CA ALA A 98 4.88 9.12 9.39
C ALA A 98 5.84 10.27 9.06
N SER A 99 6.96 10.00 8.37
CA SER A 99 7.95 11.00 8.01
C SER A 99 7.46 11.88 6.86
N HIS A 100 7.92 13.14 6.83
CA HIS A 100 7.67 14.09 5.72
C HIS A 100 6.19 14.24 5.34
N ASP A 101 5.26 14.03 6.28
CA ASP A 101 3.81 14.04 6.01
C ASP A 101 3.39 13.06 4.90
N ASN A 102 4.14 11.98 4.68
CA ASN A 102 3.84 11.02 3.63
C ASN A 102 2.43 10.42 3.75
N HIS A 103 1.92 10.26 4.99
CA HIS A 103 0.57 9.75 5.21
C HIS A 103 -0.52 10.55 4.49
N LYS A 104 -0.29 11.84 4.22
CA LYS A 104 -1.24 12.70 3.51
C LYS A 104 -1.36 12.37 2.02
N ARG A 105 -0.36 11.71 1.46
CA ARG A 105 -0.34 11.30 0.05
C ARG A 105 -0.60 9.82 -0.14
N CYS A 106 -0.75 9.07 0.95
CA CYS A 106 -1.14 7.68 0.91
C CYS A 106 -2.66 7.56 0.75
N PHE A 107 -3.12 6.97 -0.34
CA PHE A 107 -4.55 6.84 -0.59
C PHE A 107 -5.15 5.53 -0.08
N GLY A 108 -4.34 4.64 0.45
CA GLY A 108 -4.83 3.40 1.05
C GLY A 108 -3.73 2.41 1.39
N ILE A 109 -4.13 1.34 2.06
CA ILE A 109 -3.23 0.26 2.46
C ILE A 109 -3.84 -1.09 2.12
N ILE A 110 -2.99 -2.03 1.70
CA ILE A 110 -3.34 -3.43 1.51
C ILE A 110 -2.50 -4.27 2.46
N GLY A 111 -3.16 -5.14 3.21
CA GLY A 111 -2.52 -6.06 4.13
C GLY A 111 -2.37 -7.46 3.54
N SER A 112 -1.32 -8.15 3.95
CA SER A 112 -1.20 -9.58 3.74
C SER A 112 -0.99 -10.29 5.06
N GLY A 113 -1.29 -11.59 5.09
CA GLY A 113 -1.17 -12.38 6.30
C GLY A 113 -1.46 -13.84 6.05
N ASN A 114 -1.60 -14.57 7.15
CA ASN A 114 -1.97 -15.97 7.13
C ASN A 114 -3.28 -16.13 7.90
N ARG A 115 -4.32 -16.66 7.25
CA ARG A 115 -5.65 -16.84 7.87
C ARG A 115 -5.63 -17.76 9.06
N ASN A 116 -4.58 -18.57 9.23
CA ASN A 116 -4.40 -19.39 10.42
C ASN A 116 -4.25 -18.57 11.71
N PHE A 117 -3.94 -17.29 11.61
CA PHE A 117 -3.85 -16.37 12.75
C PHE A 117 -5.19 -15.72 13.12
N ASN A 118 -6.30 -16.10 12.49
CA ASN A 118 -7.66 -15.66 12.83
C ASN A 118 -7.79 -14.14 12.97
N ASN A 119 -8.08 -13.64 14.18
CA ASN A 119 -8.30 -12.21 14.46
C ASN A 119 -7.08 -11.32 14.19
N GLN A 120 -5.88 -11.89 14.10
CA GLN A 120 -4.66 -11.14 13.76
C GLN A 120 -4.39 -11.10 12.26
N TYR A 121 -5.24 -11.76 11.45
CA TYR A 121 -5.10 -11.73 9.99
C TYR A 121 -5.18 -10.29 9.47
N CYS A 122 -4.11 -9.85 8.80
CA CYS A 122 -3.96 -8.50 8.25
C CYS A 122 -4.18 -7.36 9.25
N LEU A 123 -3.99 -7.62 10.54
CA LEU A 123 -4.29 -6.65 11.59
C LEU A 123 -3.41 -5.40 11.51
N THR A 124 -2.14 -5.53 11.13
CA THR A 124 -1.24 -4.38 11.03
C THR A 124 -1.74 -3.35 10.02
N ALA A 125 -2.28 -3.79 8.88
CA ALA A 125 -2.88 -2.88 7.92
C ALA A 125 -4.09 -2.12 8.51
N LYS A 126 -4.91 -2.79 9.30
CA LYS A 126 -6.02 -2.17 10.02
C LYS A 126 -5.54 -1.14 11.02
N GLN A 127 -4.46 -1.45 11.76
CA GLN A 127 -3.85 -0.53 12.72
C GLN A 127 -3.31 0.73 12.02
N TYR A 128 -2.68 0.57 10.86
CA TYR A 128 -2.19 1.70 10.07
C TYR A 128 -3.34 2.57 9.55
N SER A 129 -4.41 1.97 9.06
CA SER A 129 -5.60 2.69 8.62
C SER A 129 -6.17 3.56 9.75
N GLN A 130 -6.25 3.03 10.96
CA GLN A 130 -6.72 3.78 12.13
C GLN A 130 -5.74 4.89 12.53
N ARG A 131 -4.44 4.59 12.53
CA ARG A 131 -3.39 5.54 12.94
C ARG A 131 -3.27 6.73 11.99
N PHE A 132 -3.29 6.48 10.70
CA PHE A 132 -2.98 7.50 9.68
C PHE A 132 -4.21 8.07 8.99
N GLY A 133 -5.35 7.44 9.08
CA GLY A 133 -6.62 7.95 8.53
C GLY A 133 -6.90 7.57 7.08
N PHE A 134 -6.03 6.84 6.39
CA PHE A 134 -6.34 6.34 5.05
C PHE A 134 -7.08 4.99 5.11
N PRO A 135 -7.85 4.63 4.06
CA PRO A 135 -8.63 3.40 4.09
C PRO A 135 -7.78 2.15 3.91
N MET A 136 -8.21 1.05 4.52
CA MET A 136 -7.76 -0.28 4.15
C MET A 136 -8.53 -0.73 2.92
N LEU A 137 -7.84 -0.88 1.78
CA LEU A 137 -8.46 -1.18 0.50
C LEU A 137 -8.72 -2.66 0.29
N GLY A 138 -7.97 -3.51 0.96
CA GLY A 138 -8.15 -4.94 0.83
C GLY A 138 -7.02 -5.72 1.48
N ASP A 139 -7.07 -7.03 1.26
CA ASP A 139 -6.10 -7.98 1.80
C ASP A 139 -5.93 -9.17 0.86
N PHE A 140 -4.86 -9.91 1.09
CA PHE A 140 -4.62 -11.19 0.44
C PHE A 140 -3.85 -12.12 1.37
N GLU A 141 -4.01 -13.43 1.17
CA GLU A 141 -3.31 -14.43 1.96
C GLU A 141 -1.97 -14.78 1.34
N LEU A 142 -0.92 -14.81 2.16
CA LEU A 142 0.45 -15.16 1.79
C LEU A 142 0.97 -14.28 0.67
N ARG A 143 1.25 -14.85 -0.52
CA ARG A 143 1.72 -14.09 -1.69
C ARG A 143 0.60 -13.62 -2.62
N GLY A 144 -0.65 -14.02 -2.33
CA GLY A 144 -1.80 -13.72 -3.19
C GLY A 144 -1.86 -14.57 -4.45
N THR A 145 -3.07 -14.80 -4.92
CA THR A 145 -3.35 -15.51 -6.17
C THR A 145 -3.46 -14.54 -7.34
N GLN A 146 -3.53 -15.07 -8.56
CA GLN A 146 -3.83 -14.26 -9.74
C GLN A 146 -5.21 -13.57 -9.61
N SER A 147 -6.19 -14.25 -9.04
CA SER A 147 -7.51 -13.68 -8.76
C SER A 147 -7.43 -12.49 -7.78
N ASP A 148 -6.56 -12.56 -6.78
CA ASP A 148 -6.31 -11.44 -5.88
C ASP A 148 -5.70 -10.25 -6.62
N ILE A 149 -4.75 -10.48 -7.52
CA ILE A 149 -4.13 -9.46 -8.35
C ILE A 149 -5.19 -8.72 -9.19
N GLU A 150 -6.04 -9.46 -9.89
CA GLU A 150 -7.07 -8.90 -10.76
C GLU A 150 -8.10 -8.08 -9.95
N ARG A 151 -8.56 -8.64 -8.84
CA ARG A 151 -9.53 -8.00 -7.95
C ARG A 151 -8.99 -6.73 -7.33
N LEU A 152 -7.80 -6.79 -6.77
CA LEU A 152 -7.18 -5.65 -6.09
C LEU A 152 -6.72 -4.57 -7.06
N ALA A 153 -6.34 -4.92 -8.28
CA ALA A 153 -5.97 -3.95 -9.31
C ALA A 153 -7.12 -2.96 -9.57
N LEU A 154 -8.34 -3.44 -9.73
CA LEU A 154 -9.50 -2.57 -9.96
C LEU A 154 -9.79 -1.67 -8.75
N ILE A 155 -9.67 -2.22 -7.54
CA ILE A 155 -9.86 -1.46 -6.30
C ILE A 155 -8.81 -0.35 -6.15
N ILE A 156 -7.55 -0.67 -6.42
CA ILE A 156 -6.44 0.28 -6.35
C ILE A 156 -6.64 1.43 -7.34
N LEU A 157 -6.95 1.12 -8.59
CA LEU A 157 -7.10 2.13 -9.63
C LEU A 157 -8.29 3.05 -9.34
N GLU A 158 -9.39 2.53 -8.85
CA GLU A 158 -10.55 3.34 -8.47
C GLU A 158 -10.23 4.22 -7.26
N ALA A 159 -9.55 3.69 -6.25
CA ALA A 159 -9.15 4.46 -5.07
C ALA A 159 -8.19 5.59 -5.44
N GLN A 160 -7.21 5.34 -6.30
CA GLN A 160 -6.29 6.37 -6.79
C GLN A 160 -7.02 7.46 -7.56
N LYS A 161 -7.91 7.07 -8.47
CA LYS A 161 -8.72 8.01 -9.25
C LYS A 161 -9.52 8.94 -8.34
N ASN A 162 -10.23 8.38 -7.36
CA ASN A 162 -11.02 9.17 -6.41
C ASN A 162 -10.14 10.11 -5.60
N PHE A 163 -8.98 9.66 -5.17
CA PHE A 163 -8.03 10.47 -4.41
C PHE A 163 -7.49 11.65 -5.23
N ILE A 164 -7.14 11.43 -6.48
CA ILE A 164 -6.59 12.47 -7.37
C ILE A 164 -7.65 13.51 -7.74
N GLN A 165 -8.92 13.10 -7.86
CA GLN A 165 -10.01 13.98 -8.27
C GLN A 165 -10.57 14.84 -7.13
N LEU A 166 -10.19 14.55 -5.90
CA LEU A 166 -10.53 15.39 -4.75
C LEU A 166 -9.68 16.70 -4.73
#